data_472a20b4d447c343724fd8059ef02b3c
#
_entry.id   472a20b4d447c343724fd8059ef02b3c
#
_cell.length_a   1.000
_cell.length_b   1.000
_cell.length_c   1.000
_cell.angle_alpha   90.00
_cell.angle_beta   90.00
_cell.angle_gamma   90.00
#
_symmetry.space_group_name_H-M   'P 1'
#
loop_
_entity.id
_entity.type
_entity.pdbx_description
1 polymer ?
#
loop_
_entity_poly.entity_id
_entity_poly.type
_entity_poly.pdbx_seq_one_letter_code
_entity_poly.pdbx_strand_id
1 'polypeptide(L)'
;MPLVNPDPNYRDPNLEKTLQPEQGSVEDIDPFNAPIPGHSLTDNPGQAAWERPPQFSDPEKAFAFVMEKVEEEDTQQSFVKLMLAGTPIEAIVNTIAFAGFSEGYWTPDVAELIKLPITLHFIGLSMEKNIRATVFNIDPE
;
A
#
# COMPACT_ATOMS: atom_id res chain seq x y z
N MET A 1 -20.47 39.45 -26.61
CA MET A 1 -20.68 38.03 -26.73
C MET A 1 -21.93 37.59 -25.99
N PRO A 2 -22.83 36.92 -26.65
CA PRO A 2 -23.95 36.35 -25.94
C PRO A 2 -23.45 35.23 -25.04
N LEU A 3 -23.66 35.40 -23.78
CA LEU A 3 -23.26 34.42 -22.80
C LEU A 3 -24.21 33.23 -22.77
N VAL A 4 -25.40 33.45 -23.28
CA VAL A 4 -26.42 32.41 -23.31
C VAL A 4 -26.94 32.29 -24.74
N ASN A 5 -26.88 31.09 -25.28
CA ASN A 5 -27.49 30.80 -26.55
C ASN A 5 -29.00 30.61 -26.32
N PRO A 6 -29.84 31.33 -27.06
CA PRO A 6 -31.29 31.19 -26.88
C PRO A 6 -31.87 29.87 -27.37
N ASP A 7 -31.10 29.09 -28.11
CA ASP A 7 -31.54 27.78 -28.58
C ASP A 7 -31.59 26.80 -27.40
N PRO A 8 -32.79 26.29 -27.07
CA PRO A 8 -32.89 25.36 -25.94
C PRO A 8 -32.18 24.02 -26.18
N ASN A 9 -31.83 23.72 -27.42
CA ASN A 9 -31.11 22.49 -27.76
C ASN A 9 -29.58 22.72 -27.85
N TYR A 10 -29.14 23.95 -27.65
CA TYR A 10 -27.73 24.24 -27.71
C TYR A 10 -26.98 23.60 -26.55
N ARG A 11 -25.88 22.96 -26.86
CA ARG A 11 -24.97 22.42 -25.87
C ARG A 11 -23.59 23.02 -26.11
N ASP A 12 -23.04 23.59 -25.05
CA ASP A 12 -21.69 24.13 -25.09
C ASP A 12 -20.70 22.97 -25.14
N PRO A 13 -19.89 22.85 -26.21
CA PRO A 13 -18.90 21.76 -26.29
C PRO A 13 -17.90 21.78 -25.16
N ASN A 14 -17.57 22.96 -24.65
CA ASN A 14 -16.63 23.09 -23.55
C ASN A 14 -17.25 22.61 -22.23
N LEU A 15 -18.53 22.89 -22.07
CA LEU A 15 -19.24 22.44 -20.88
C LEU A 15 -19.37 20.91 -20.86
N GLU A 16 -19.66 20.32 -21.99
CA GLU A 16 -19.75 18.86 -22.10
C GLU A 16 -18.40 18.19 -21.78
N LYS A 17 -17.31 18.77 -22.26
CA LYS A 17 -15.99 18.24 -21.94
C LYS A 17 -15.68 18.33 -20.46
N THR A 18 -16.22 19.33 -19.79
CA THR A 18 -16.01 19.50 -18.36
C THR A 18 -16.88 18.54 -17.56
N LEU A 19 -18.09 18.26 -18.05
CA LEU A 19 -19.05 17.43 -17.34
C LEU A 19 -18.86 15.93 -17.58
N GLN A 20 -18.33 15.58 -18.75
CA GLN A 20 -18.13 14.17 -19.06
C GLN A 20 -16.76 13.71 -18.57
N PRO A 21 -16.71 12.66 -17.74
CA PRO A 21 -15.44 12.10 -17.36
C PRO A 21 -14.74 11.54 -18.58
N GLU A 22 -13.45 11.81 -18.67
CA GLU A 22 -12.65 11.24 -19.74
C GLU A 22 -12.50 9.75 -19.50
N GLN A 23 -12.96 8.97 -20.45
CA GLN A 23 -12.86 7.53 -20.35
C GLN A 23 -11.43 7.09 -20.66
N GLY A 24 -10.97 6.14 -19.90
CA GLY A 24 -9.66 5.57 -20.10
C GLY A 24 -8.62 6.11 -19.14
N SER A 25 -8.37 7.41 -19.14
CA SER A 25 -7.39 7.99 -18.23
C SER A 25 -7.93 8.14 -16.81
N VAL A 26 -9.25 8.26 -16.70
CA VAL A 26 -9.91 8.48 -15.40
C VAL A 26 -10.11 7.18 -14.66
N GLU A 27 -10.19 6.06 -15.37
CA GLU A 27 -10.39 4.75 -14.74
C GLU A 27 -9.28 4.39 -13.78
N ASP A 28 -8.06 4.85 -14.07
CA ASP A 28 -6.91 4.49 -13.24
C ASP A 28 -6.76 5.37 -12.00
N ILE A 29 -7.25 6.60 -12.06
CA ILE A 29 -6.97 7.60 -11.03
C ILE A 29 -8.18 8.39 -10.57
N ASP A 30 -9.37 7.99 -10.99
CA ASP A 30 -10.59 8.70 -10.61
C ASP A 30 -10.91 8.46 -9.12
N PRO A 31 -10.79 9.50 -8.26
CA PRO A 31 -11.11 9.32 -6.85
C PRO A 31 -12.60 9.07 -6.60
N PHE A 32 -13.44 9.41 -7.55
CA PHE A 32 -14.88 9.15 -7.43
C PHE A 32 -15.23 7.72 -7.80
N ASN A 33 -14.34 7.02 -8.47
CA ASN A 33 -14.48 5.62 -8.76
C ASN A 33 -13.80 4.74 -7.70
N ALA A 34 -13.23 5.37 -6.69
CA ALA A 34 -12.68 4.63 -5.56
C ALA A 34 -13.82 3.95 -4.79
N PRO A 35 -13.51 2.85 -4.09
CA PRO A 35 -14.55 2.16 -3.32
C PRO A 35 -15.21 3.10 -2.32
N ILE A 36 -16.52 3.19 -2.41
CA ILE A 36 -17.31 3.94 -1.46
C ILE A 36 -17.47 3.13 -0.17
N PRO A 37 -17.75 3.78 0.96
CA PRO A 37 -18.02 3.05 2.19
C PRO A 37 -19.09 1.98 1.97
N GLY A 38 -18.78 0.75 2.33
CA GLY A 38 -19.68 -0.36 2.16
C GLY A 38 -19.65 -1.03 0.79
N HIS A 39 -18.80 -0.55 -0.11
CA HIS A 39 -18.69 -1.13 -1.45
C HIS A 39 -18.31 -2.61 -1.40
N SER A 40 -17.43 -2.98 -0.48
CA SER A 40 -17.01 -4.37 -0.33
C SER A 40 -18.15 -5.30 0.07
N LEU A 41 -19.21 -4.77 0.65
CA LEU A 41 -20.39 -5.56 1.01
C LEU A 41 -21.25 -5.92 -0.18
N THR A 42 -21.13 -5.16 -1.27
CA THR A 42 -21.90 -5.39 -2.49
C THR A 42 -21.10 -6.09 -3.58
N ASP A 43 -19.80 -6.21 -3.40
CA ASP A 43 -18.93 -6.90 -4.34
C ASP A 43 -19.13 -8.40 -4.26
N ASN A 44 -18.84 -9.07 -5.37
CA ASN A 44 -18.82 -10.52 -5.38
C ASN A 44 -17.69 -11.02 -4.46
N PRO A 45 -17.95 -12.09 -3.71
CA PRO A 45 -16.90 -12.67 -2.86
C PRO A 45 -15.66 -13.04 -3.67
N GLY A 46 -14.49 -12.77 -3.09
CA GLY A 46 -13.22 -13.12 -3.69
C GLY A 46 -12.64 -12.10 -4.65
N GLN A 47 -13.27 -10.95 -4.82
CA GLN A 47 -12.71 -9.91 -5.70
C GLN A 47 -11.53 -9.20 -5.07
N ALA A 48 -11.56 -8.96 -3.77
CA ALA A 48 -10.42 -8.37 -3.08
C ALA A 48 -9.37 -9.44 -2.80
N ALA A 49 -8.10 -9.06 -2.86
CA ALA A 49 -7.00 -10.00 -2.67
C ALA A 49 -7.07 -10.71 -1.31
N TRP A 50 -7.43 -9.98 -0.25
CA TRP A 50 -7.50 -10.55 1.10
C TRP A 50 -8.70 -11.51 1.29
N GLU A 51 -9.66 -11.51 0.39
CA GLU A 51 -10.82 -12.43 0.44
C GLU A 51 -10.51 -13.79 -0.16
N ARG A 52 -9.39 -13.92 -0.86
CA ARG A 52 -8.95 -15.18 -1.46
C ARG A 52 -8.08 -15.94 -0.47
N PRO A 53 -7.92 -17.25 -0.67
CA PRO A 53 -6.97 -17.99 0.17
C PRO A 53 -5.59 -17.35 0.10
N PRO A 54 -4.88 -17.21 1.22
CA PRO A 54 -3.57 -16.59 1.23
C PRO A 54 -2.56 -17.42 0.45
N GLN A 55 -1.61 -16.72 -0.19
CA GLN A 55 -0.55 -17.38 -0.92
C GLN A 55 0.40 -18.12 0.03
N PHE A 56 0.65 -17.55 1.20
CA PHE A 56 1.51 -18.14 2.22
C PHE A 56 0.70 -18.28 3.51
N SER A 57 0.32 -19.51 3.83
CA SER A 57 -0.37 -19.82 5.09
C SER A 57 0.59 -20.20 6.20
N ASP A 58 1.83 -20.53 5.85
CA ASP A 58 2.88 -20.90 6.78
C ASP A 58 3.75 -19.67 7.08
N PRO A 59 3.88 -19.26 8.36
CA PRO A 59 4.71 -18.10 8.71
C PRO A 59 6.16 -18.23 8.26
N GLU A 60 6.73 -19.43 8.29
CA GLU A 60 8.11 -19.61 7.86
C GLU A 60 8.28 -19.31 6.37
N LYS A 61 7.33 -19.75 5.55
CA LYS A 61 7.36 -19.47 4.13
C LYS A 61 7.10 -18.01 3.82
N ALA A 62 6.19 -17.39 4.59
CA ALA A 62 5.93 -15.96 4.47
C ALA A 62 7.18 -15.15 4.81
N PHE A 63 7.85 -15.50 5.89
CA PHE A 63 9.09 -14.84 6.29
C PHE A 63 10.18 -15.04 5.22
N ALA A 64 10.34 -16.24 4.69
CA ALA A 64 11.32 -16.49 3.64
C ALA A 64 11.06 -15.64 2.40
N PHE A 65 9.79 -15.48 2.03
CA PHE A 65 9.40 -14.61 0.92
C PHE A 65 9.80 -13.17 1.17
N VAL A 66 9.53 -12.66 2.38
CA VAL A 66 9.92 -11.31 2.76
C VAL A 66 11.44 -11.14 2.69
N MET A 67 12.18 -12.10 3.23
CA MET A 67 13.64 -12.05 3.21
C MET A 67 14.19 -12.02 1.80
N GLU A 68 13.62 -12.82 0.91
CA GLU A 68 14.03 -12.80 -0.49
C GLU A 68 13.88 -11.41 -1.10
N LYS A 69 12.77 -10.72 -0.80
CA LYS A 69 12.53 -9.38 -1.32
C LYS A 69 13.42 -8.33 -0.66
N VAL A 70 13.61 -8.43 0.64
CA VAL A 70 14.40 -7.45 1.40
C VAL A 70 15.88 -7.55 1.07
N GLU A 71 16.36 -8.75 0.74
CA GLU A 71 17.77 -8.97 0.41
C GLU A 71 18.14 -8.52 -1.00
N GLU A 72 17.16 -8.21 -1.84
CA GLU A 72 17.44 -7.55 -3.12
C GLU A 72 18.19 -6.25 -2.87
N GLU A 73 19.26 -6.03 -3.62
CA GLU A 73 20.17 -4.90 -3.38
C GLU A 73 19.46 -3.56 -3.38
N ASP A 74 18.61 -3.32 -4.39
CA ASP A 74 17.89 -2.05 -4.49
C ASP A 74 16.92 -1.85 -3.33
N THR A 75 16.23 -2.91 -2.95
CA THR A 75 15.27 -2.87 -1.85
C THR A 75 16.00 -2.66 -0.53
N GLN A 76 17.11 -3.35 -0.32
CA GLN A 76 17.91 -3.19 0.89
C GLN A 76 18.41 -1.77 1.03
N GLN A 77 18.91 -1.18 -0.05
CA GLN A 77 19.36 0.21 -0.03
C GLN A 77 18.24 1.17 0.32
N SER A 78 17.03 0.91 -0.19
CA SER A 78 15.88 1.73 0.14
C SER A 78 15.55 1.68 1.64
N PHE A 79 15.60 0.51 2.24
CA PHE A 79 15.36 0.37 3.67
C PHE A 79 16.47 1.00 4.50
N VAL A 80 17.71 0.88 4.05
CA VAL A 80 18.83 1.54 4.72
C VAL A 80 18.63 3.05 4.72
N LYS A 81 18.21 3.62 3.59
CA LYS A 81 17.92 5.06 3.49
C LYS A 81 16.80 5.46 4.45
N LEU A 82 15.76 4.65 4.56
CA LEU A 82 14.66 4.93 5.50
C LEU A 82 15.16 4.94 6.94
N MET A 83 16.00 3.98 7.31
CA MET A 83 16.57 3.93 8.65
C MET A 83 17.49 5.11 8.92
N LEU A 84 18.28 5.52 7.94
CA LEU A 84 19.15 6.69 8.06
C LEU A 84 18.34 7.98 8.20
N ALA A 85 17.17 8.04 7.57
CA ALA A 85 16.27 9.18 7.68
C ALA A 85 15.55 9.25 9.02
N GLY A 86 15.67 8.23 9.86
CA GLY A 86 15.05 8.20 11.18
C GLY A 86 13.72 7.45 11.23
N THR A 87 13.34 6.76 10.16
CA THR A 87 12.12 5.96 10.18
C THR A 87 12.27 4.81 11.16
N PRO A 88 11.35 4.63 12.13
CA PRO A 88 11.44 3.52 13.06
C PRO A 88 11.33 2.17 12.35
N ILE A 89 12.07 1.19 12.81
CA ILE A 89 12.00 -0.17 12.27
C ILE A 89 10.57 -0.71 12.40
N GLU A 90 9.92 -0.42 13.52
CA GLU A 90 8.52 -0.82 13.74
C GLU A 90 7.61 -0.36 12.60
N ALA A 91 7.77 0.89 12.15
CA ALA A 91 6.96 1.42 11.07
C ALA A 91 7.22 0.69 9.76
N ILE A 92 8.49 0.37 9.48
CA ILE A 92 8.87 -0.38 8.28
C ILE A 92 8.24 -1.77 8.31
N VAL A 93 8.34 -2.45 9.44
CA VAL A 93 7.83 -3.81 9.59
C VAL A 93 6.30 -3.84 9.46
N ASN A 94 5.63 -2.89 10.10
CA ASN A 94 4.18 -2.79 10.01
C ASN A 94 3.72 -2.54 8.57
N THR A 95 4.45 -1.72 7.83
CA THR A 95 4.15 -1.45 6.43
C THR A 95 4.30 -2.72 5.58
N ILE A 96 5.37 -3.47 5.79
CA ILE A 96 5.60 -4.73 5.08
C ILE A 96 4.47 -5.72 5.37
N ALA A 97 4.12 -5.88 6.65
CA ALA A 97 3.10 -6.82 7.06
C ALA A 97 1.73 -6.45 6.49
N PHE A 98 1.38 -5.18 6.53
CA PHE A 98 0.11 -4.69 5.99
C PHE A 98 0.06 -4.82 4.47
N ALA A 99 1.15 -4.46 3.79
CA ALA A 99 1.21 -4.56 2.33
C ALA A 99 1.01 -6.01 1.88
N GLY A 100 1.64 -6.95 2.57
CA GLY A 100 1.48 -8.36 2.23
C GLY A 100 0.05 -8.85 2.45
N PHE A 101 -0.59 -8.41 3.52
CA PHE A 101 -2.00 -8.72 3.75
C PHE A 101 -2.86 -8.14 2.63
N SER A 102 -2.65 -6.88 2.28
CA SER A 102 -3.43 -6.20 1.24
C SER A 102 -3.28 -6.88 -0.13
N GLU A 103 -2.10 -7.41 -0.41
CA GLU A 103 -1.83 -8.11 -1.67
C GLU A 103 -2.28 -9.57 -1.66
N GLY A 104 -2.81 -10.06 -0.54
CA GLY A 104 -3.27 -11.43 -0.44
C GLY A 104 -2.18 -12.45 -0.21
N TYR A 105 -0.99 -12.05 0.23
CA TYR A 105 0.09 -12.98 0.47
C TYR A 105 -0.13 -13.78 1.75
N TRP A 106 -0.64 -13.16 2.80
CA TRP A 106 -0.88 -13.82 4.09
C TRP A 106 -2.07 -13.21 4.81
N THR A 107 -2.52 -13.94 5.84
CA THR A 107 -3.59 -13.46 6.71
C THR A 107 -3.03 -12.50 7.75
N PRO A 108 -3.91 -11.72 8.44
CA PRO A 108 -3.45 -10.89 9.55
C PRO A 108 -2.73 -11.66 10.64
N ASP A 109 -3.13 -12.90 10.91
CA ASP A 109 -2.48 -13.73 11.93
C ASP A 109 -1.04 -14.05 11.54
N VAL A 110 -0.81 -14.43 10.28
CA VAL A 110 0.54 -14.69 9.78
C VAL A 110 1.35 -13.40 9.79
N ALA A 111 0.72 -12.26 9.40
CA ALA A 111 1.39 -10.97 9.45
C ALA A 111 1.94 -10.67 10.85
N GLU A 112 1.15 -10.92 11.88
CA GLU A 112 1.61 -10.71 13.25
C GLU A 112 2.77 -11.62 13.63
N LEU A 113 2.72 -12.88 13.20
CA LEU A 113 3.76 -13.85 13.52
C LEU A 113 5.10 -13.55 12.87
N ILE A 114 5.11 -12.92 11.69
CA ILE A 114 6.35 -12.62 10.99
C ILE A 114 6.96 -11.28 11.39
N LYS A 115 6.23 -10.43 12.09
CA LYS A 115 6.72 -9.11 12.47
C LYS A 115 7.99 -9.16 13.32
N LEU A 116 8.02 -10.03 14.32
CA LEU A 116 9.19 -10.11 15.20
C LEU A 116 10.45 -10.55 14.47
N PRO A 117 10.45 -11.65 13.70
CA PRO A 117 11.66 -12.04 12.96
C PRO A 117 12.08 -11.00 11.94
N ILE A 118 11.15 -10.30 11.28
CA ILE A 118 11.50 -9.21 10.36
C ILE A 118 12.16 -8.07 11.14
N THR A 119 11.62 -7.72 12.30
CA THR A 119 12.20 -6.68 13.15
C THR A 119 13.64 -7.03 13.53
N LEU A 120 13.87 -8.26 13.94
CA LEU A 120 15.21 -8.73 14.31
C LEU A 120 16.16 -8.66 13.12
N HIS A 121 15.68 -8.97 11.93
CA HIS A 121 16.49 -8.85 10.72
C HIS A 121 16.94 -7.41 10.48
N PHE A 122 16.02 -6.45 10.60
CA PHE A 122 16.37 -5.03 10.40
C PHE A 122 17.27 -4.50 11.51
N ILE A 123 17.09 -4.97 12.73
CA ILE A 123 18.01 -4.61 13.82
C ILE A 123 19.42 -5.10 13.49
N GLY A 124 19.55 -6.34 13.04
CA GLY A 124 20.83 -6.91 12.63
C GLY A 124 21.45 -6.14 11.47
N LEU A 125 20.62 -5.76 10.48
CA LEU A 125 21.08 -4.98 9.33
C LEU A 125 21.59 -3.61 9.78
N SER A 126 20.89 -2.95 10.70
CA SER A 126 21.31 -1.65 11.20
C SER A 126 22.65 -1.74 11.93
N MET A 127 22.86 -2.80 12.69
CA MET A 127 24.11 -3.03 13.38
C MET A 127 25.25 -3.29 12.40
N GLU A 128 24.99 -4.09 11.37
CA GLU A 128 25.97 -4.38 10.32
C GLU A 128 26.40 -3.11 9.58
N LYS A 129 25.46 -2.22 9.32
CA LYS A 129 25.72 -0.97 8.60
C LYS A 129 26.10 0.18 9.51
N ASN A 130 26.22 -0.04 10.81
CA ASN A 130 26.52 0.98 11.81
C ASN A 130 25.52 2.15 11.79
N ILE A 131 24.26 1.83 11.64
CA ILE A 131 23.18 2.82 11.63
C ILE A 131 22.55 2.87 13.00
N ARG A 132 22.36 4.10 13.52
CA ARG A 132 21.57 4.30 14.73
C ARG A 132 20.10 4.28 14.35
N ALA A 133 19.51 3.09 14.34
CA ALA A 133 18.12 2.94 13.99
C ALA A 133 17.25 3.04 15.23
N THR A 134 16.11 3.71 15.08
CA THR A 134 15.06 3.72 16.08
C THR A 134 14.21 2.47 15.86
N VAL A 135 14.08 1.63 16.88
CA VAL A 135 13.30 0.40 16.75
C VAL A 135 11.81 0.69 16.90
N PHE A 136 11.46 1.41 17.96
CA PHE A 136 10.09 1.77 18.24
C PHE A 136 9.92 3.27 18.23
N ASN A 137 8.74 3.71 17.81
CA ASN A 137 8.41 5.13 17.87
C ASN A 137 7.90 5.44 19.29
N ILE A 138 8.84 5.69 20.20
CA ILE A 138 8.49 6.06 21.57
C ILE A 138 8.54 7.56 21.64
N ASP A 139 7.41 8.17 22.03
CA ASP A 139 7.35 9.61 22.25
C ASP A 139 8.14 9.92 23.53
N PRO A 140 9.20 10.74 23.44
CA PRO A 140 9.87 11.19 24.66
C PRO A 140 8.96 12.19 25.38
N GLU A 141 8.60 11.88 26.58
CA GLU A 141 7.86 12.82 27.41
C GLU A 141 8.77 13.86 28.04
#